data_aedf6c07c7f370c03a9d2d84894f1ea9
#
_entry.id   aedf6c07c7f370c03a9d2d84894f1ea9
#
_cell.length_a   1.000
_cell.length_b   1.000
_cell.length_c   1.000
_cell.angle_alpha   90.00
_cell.angle_beta   90.00
_cell.angle_gamma   90.00
#
_symmetry.space_group_name_H-M   'P 1'
#
loop_
_entity.id
_entity.type
_entity.pdbx_description
1 polymer ?
#
loop_
_entity_poly.entity_id
_entity_poly.type
_entity_poly.pdbx_seq_one_letter_code
_entity_poly.pdbx_strand_id
1 'polypeptide(L)'
;RPDVGFAIWHEGKLVEQWRATFQPGQGDVQDALARRLADVLGEDFVAQSVPVRHSEGRITVTGRAGLPDAARSRADQQYCYVNGRFVRDKVVTHAARSAYEDVLHGQRQPVYALYIEIDPARVDVNVHPTKIEVRFRDSREVHQAVRHAVENALAVPRATTLAAAAEEAPASSATPFFEQKVPATPIWQ
;
A
#
# COMPACT_ATOMS: atom_id res chain seq x y z
N ARG A 1 10.00 -14.51 -2.59
CA ARG A 1 11.39 -14.93 -2.35
C ARG A 1 12.32 -14.25 -3.38
N PRO A 2 12.84 -13.04 -3.09
CA PRO A 2 13.79 -12.38 -3.99
C PRO A 2 15.17 -13.07 -4.03
N ASP A 3 15.46 -13.88 -3.01
CA ASP A 3 16.68 -14.67 -2.82
C ASP A 3 16.70 -16.00 -3.61
N VAL A 4 15.59 -16.35 -4.27
CA VAL A 4 15.44 -17.62 -5.00
C VAL A 4 15.13 -17.35 -6.47
N GLY A 5 15.82 -18.07 -7.35
CA GLY A 5 15.49 -18.12 -8.77
C GLY A 5 14.44 -19.20 -9.04
N PHE A 6 13.58 -18.93 -10.01
CA PHE A 6 12.53 -19.85 -10.47
C PHE A 6 12.59 -20.00 -11.99
N ALA A 7 12.30 -21.19 -12.48
CA ALA A 7 12.11 -21.45 -13.89
C ALA A 7 10.91 -22.37 -14.08
N ILE A 8 10.06 -22.04 -15.05
CA ILE A 8 8.91 -22.86 -15.45
C ILE A 8 9.19 -23.45 -16.81
N TRP A 9 9.12 -24.78 -16.88
CA TRP A 9 9.28 -25.54 -18.10
C TRP A 9 7.96 -26.22 -18.44
N HIS A 10 7.58 -26.18 -19.70
CA HIS A 10 6.43 -26.89 -20.22
C HIS A 10 6.84 -27.65 -21.49
N GLU A 11 6.59 -28.95 -21.51
CA GLU A 11 6.98 -29.86 -22.63
C GLU A 11 8.45 -29.69 -23.08
N GLY A 12 9.37 -29.55 -22.12
CA GLY A 12 10.79 -29.39 -22.38
C GLY A 12 11.22 -27.99 -22.87
N LYS A 13 10.31 -27.04 -22.95
CA LYS A 13 10.58 -25.64 -23.31
C LYS A 13 10.53 -24.75 -22.07
N LEU A 14 11.50 -23.85 -21.95
CA LEU A 14 11.50 -22.81 -20.92
C LEU A 14 10.39 -21.78 -21.25
N VAL A 15 9.40 -21.67 -20.36
CA VAL A 15 8.28 -20.74 -20.50
C VAL A 15 8.58 -19.42 -19.81
N GLU A 16 9.03 -19.48 -18.55
CA GLU A 16 9.35 -18.32 -17.73
C GLU A 16 10.56 -18.58 -16.86
N GLN A 17 11.37 -17.56 -16.62
CA GLN A 17 12.51 -17.63 -15.73
C GLN A 17 12.68 -16.32 -14.97
N TRP A 18 12.77 -16.41 -13.65
CA TRP A 18 13.11 -15.31 -12.76
C TRP A 18 14.38 -15.62 -11.99
N ARG A 19 15.40 -14.79 -12.15
CA ARG A 19 16.66 -14.94 -11.42
C ARG A 19 16.50 -14.41 -10.00
N ALA A 20 17.33 -14.89 -9.07
CA ALA A 20 17.42 -14.29 -7.75
C ALA A 20 17.83 -12.81 -7.87
N THR A 21 17.10 -11.91 -7.19
CA THR A 21 17.34 -10.45 -7.22
C THR A 21 17.99 -9.95 -5.93
N PHE A 22 18.25 -10.85 -4.99
CA PHE A 22 18.80 -10.53 -3.68
C PHE A 22 19.80 -11.60 -3.24
N GLN A 23 20.93 -11.14 -2.70
CA GLN A 23 21.86 -11.98 -1.97
C GLN A 23 21.94 -11.47 -0.53
N PRO A 24 21.91 -12.36 0.49
CA PRO A 24 22.07 -11.96 1.87
C PRO A 24 23.33 -11.12 2.09
N GLY A 25 23.17 -9.94 2.68
CA GLY A 25 24.25 -8.97 2.89
C GLY A 25 24.49 -7.97 1.75
N GLN A 26 23.75 -8.04 0.66
CA GLN A 26 23.84 -7.08 -0.45
C GLN A 26 22.52 -6.34 -0.67
N GLY A 27 22.49 -5.06 -0.35
CA GLY A 27 21.39 -4.15 -0.64
C GLY A 27 20.19 -4.26 0.30
N ASP A 28 19.15 -3.49 0.00
CA ASP A 28 17.89 -3.48 0.77
C ASP A 28 16.96 -4.61 0.28
N VAL A 29 16.44 -5.38 1.23
CA VAL A 29 15.45 -6.44 1.00
C VAL A 29 14.18 -5.88 0.35
N GLN A 30 13.78 -4.64 0.68
CA GLN A 30 12.59 -4.00 0.14
C GLN A 30 12.75 -3.67 -1.35
N ASP A 31 13.94 -3.20 -1.76
CA ASP A 31 14.23 -2.94 -3.16
C ASP A 31 14.28 -4.24 -3.97
N ALA A 32 14.85 -5.29 -3.37
CA ALA A 32 14.88 -6.61 -4.00
C ALA A 32 13.48 -7.22 -4.13
N LEU A 33 12.62 -6.99 -3.13
CA LEU A 33 11.22 -7.40 -3.17
C LEU A 33 10.45 -6.62 -4.24
N ALA A 34 10.65 -5.30 -4.32
CA ALA A 34 10.03 -4.47 -5.35
C ALA A 34 10.41 -4.94 -6.77
N ARG A 35 11.70 -5.23 -7.00
CA ARG A 35 12.16 -5.82 -8.28
C ARG A 35 11.47 -7.15 -8.57
N ARG A 36 11.40 -8.06 -7.59
CA ARG A 36 10.69 -9.34 -7.75
C ARG A 36 9.21 -9.16 -8.04
N LEU A 37 8.55 -8.19 -7.43
CA LEU A 37 7.15 -7.89 -7.72
C LEU A 37 6.97 -7.30 -9.12
N ALA A 38 7.90 -6.45 -9.56
CA ALA A 38 7.90 -5.95 -10.94
C ALA A 38 8.05 -7.08 -11.97
N ASP A 39 8.97 -8.02 -11.72
CA ASP A 39 9.19 -9.18 -12.59
C ASP A 39 7.94 -10.08 -12.71
N VAL A 40 7.18 -10.25 -11.63
CA VAL A 40 6.06 -11.21 -11.56
C VAL A 40 4.72 -10.56 -11.85
N LEU A 41 4.47 -9.36 -11.33
CA LEU A 41 3.19 -8.64 -11.42
C LEU A 41 3.20 -7.52 -12.47
N GLY A 42 4.38 -7.19 -13.01
CA GLY A 42 4.59 -6.10 -13.95
C GLY A 42 5.14 -4.84 -13.28
N GLU A 43 5.89 -4.06 -14.04
CA GLU A 43 6.46 -2.78 -13.59
C GLU A 43 5.38 -1.76 -13.20
N ASP A 44 4.24 -1.78 -13.90
CA ASP A 44 3.10 -0.91 -13.62
C ASP A 44 2.55 -1.11 -12.20
N PHE A 45 2.55 -2.35 -11.69
CA PHE A 45 2.13 -2.61 -10.32
C PHE A 45 3.03 -1.89 -9.32
N VAL A 46 4.34 -1.94 -9.52
CA VAL A 46 5.30 -1.28 -8.62
C VAL A 46 5.23 0.24 -8.77
N ALA A 47 5.15 0.75 -10.00
CA ALA A 47 5.06 2.17 -10.30
C ALA A 47 3.80 2.82 -9.70
N GLN A 48 2.67 2.10 -9.68
CA GLN A 48 1.39 2.56 -9.16
C GLN A 48 1.12 2.08 -7.71
N SER A 49 2.15 1.81 -6.95
CA SER A 49 2.06 1.35 -5.57
C SER A 49 3.08 2.03 -4.67
N VAL A 50 2.81 2.03 -3.39
CA VAL A 50 3.70 2.57 -2.35
C VAL A 50 4.24 1.45 -1.47
N PRO A 51 5.47 1.57 -0.94
CA PRO A 51 6.00 0.60 0.00
C PRO A 51 5.22 0.64 1.31
N VAL A 52 4.95 -0.54 1.85
CA VAL A 52 4.36 -0.74 3.17
C VAL A 52 5.44 -1.24 4.10
N ARG A 53 5.59 -0.58 5.24
CA ARG A 53 6.47 -1.00 6.34
C ARG A 53 5.86 -0.53 7.66
N HIS A 54 5.39 -1.45 8.45
CA HIS A 54 4.76 -1.16 9.74
C HIS A 54 4.99 -2.30 10.73
N SER A 55 5.26 -1.97 11.96
CA SER A 55 5.37 -2.94 13.05
C SER A 55 4.48 -2.48 14.20
N GLU A 56 3.62 -3.35 14.66
CA GLU A 56 2.70 -3.10 15.77
C GLU A 56 2.66 -4.35 16.66
N GLY A 57 3.03 -4.19 17.91
CA GLY A 57 3.16 -5.29 18.83
C GLY A 57 4.16 -6.35 18.34
N ARG A 58 3.68 -7.55 18.07
CA ARG A 58 4.48 -8.68 17.55
C ARG A 58 4.18 -9.01 16.09
N ILE A 59 3.61 -8.07 15.37
CA ILE A 59 3.25 -8.21 13.97
C ILE A 59 4.04 -7.21 13.17
N THR A 60 4.70 -7.67 12.11
CA THR A 60 5.34 -6.82 11.12
C THR A 60 4.65 -7.01 9.79
N VAL A 61 4.24 -5.91 9.18
CA VAL A 61 3.61 -5.87 7.86
C VAL A 61 4.51 -5.12 6.90
N THR A 62 4.90 -5.79 5.84
CA THR A 62 5.70 -5.21 4.76
C THR A 62 5.07 -5.48 3.40
N GLY A 63 5.60 -4.90 2.34
CA GLY A 63 5.13 -5.14 0.98
C GLY A 63 4.82 -3.87 0.23
N ARG A 64 3.79 -3.91 -0.61
CA ARG A 64 3.34 -2.78 -1.40
C ARG A 64 1.82 -2.68 -1.44
N ALA A 65 1.31 -1.47 -1.35
CA ALA A 65 -0.10 -1.14 -1.47
C ALA A 65 -0.31 -0.27 -2.72
N GLY A 66 -1.23 -0.65 -3.59
CA GLY A 66 -1.56 0.12 -4.80
C GLY A 66 -2.17 1.47 -4.45
N LEU A 67 -1.82 2.49 -5.23
CA LEU A 67 -2.50 3.77 -5.16
C LEU A 67 -3.99 3.60 -5.55
N PRO A 68 -4.89 4.48 -5.12
CA PRO A 68 -6.32 4.39 -5.44
C PRO A 68 -6.60 4.26 -6.94
N ASP A 69 -5.80 4.92 -7.78
CA ASP A 69 -5.94 4.86 -9.25
C ASP A 69 -5.58 3.49 -9.84
N ALA A 70 -4.76 2.72 -9.16
CA ALA A 70 -4.42 1.34 -9.53
C ALA A 70 -5.54 0.33 -9.21
N ALA A 71 -6.59 0.73 -8.48
CA ALA A 71 -7.69 -0.15 -8.10
C ALA A 71 -8.44 -0.71 -9.32
N ARG A 72 -8.89 -1.94 -9.20
CA ARG A 72 -9.50 -2.71 -10.29
C ARG A 72 -10.97 -3.06 -10.01
N SER A 73 -11.69 -3.47 -11.04
CA SER A 73 -13.05 -3.99 -10.90
C SER A 73 -13.10 -5.38 -10.25
N ARG A 74 -11.97 -6.12 -10.26
CA ARG A 74 -11.84 -7.47 -9.70
C ARG A 74 -10.77 -7.50 -8.61
N ALA A 75 -10.95 -8.38 -7.63
CA ALA A 75 -9.99 -8.66 -6.56
C ALA A 75 -8.94 -9.72 -6.99
N ASP A 76 -8.39 -9.59 -8.20
CA ASP A 76 -7.45 -10.56 -8.78
C ASP A 76 -5.97 -10.24 -8.51
N GLN A 77 -5.68 -9.06 -7.96
CA GLN A 77 -4.33 -8.63 -7.56
C GLN A 77 -4.25 -8.31 -6.07
N GLN A 78 -4.77 -9.20 -5.26
CA GLN A 78 -4.71 -9.12 -3.79
C GLN A 78 -3.90 -10.29 -3.26
N TYR A 79 -2.62 -10.03 -2.98
CA TYR A 79 -1.69 -11.06 -2.53
C TYR A 79 -1.34 -10.83 -1.06
N CYS A 80 -1.52 -11.86 -0.24
CA CYS A 80 -1.13 -11.85 1.15
C CYS A 80 -0.31 -13.09 1.49
N TYR A 81 0.75 -12.87 2.25
CA TYR A 81 1.63 -13.92 2.74
C TYR A 81 1.77 -13.80 4.25
N VAL A 82 1.57 -14.90 4.97
CA VAL A 82 1.79 -15.00 6.40
C VAL A 82 2.97 -15.93 6.64
N ASN A 83 4.02 -15.43 7.27
CA ASN A 83 5.27 -16.17 7.48
C ASN A 83 5.79 -16.87 6.21
N GLY A 84 5.73 -16.15 5.07
CA GLY A 84 6.16 -16.64 3.77
C GLY A 84 5.19 -17.58 3.04
N ARG A 85 4.02 -17.90 3.63
CA ARG A 85 2.97 -18.72 3.02
C ARG A 85 1.90 -17.85 2.39
N PHE A 86 1.55 -18.11 1.14
CA PHE A 86 0.41 -17.47 0.49
C PHE A 86 -0.90 -17.86 1.20
N VAL A 87 -1.71 -16.88 1.52
CA VAL A 87 -3.01 -17.07 2.17
C VAL A 87 -4.10 -16.22 1.50
N ARG A 88 -5.32 -16.72 1.60
CA ARG A 88 -6.56 -15.98 1.29
C ARG A 88 -7.38 -15.92 2.56
N ASP A 89 -7.13 -14.90 3.37
CA ASP A 89 -7.75 -14.75 4.67
C ASP A 89 -8.70 -13.55 4.71
N LYS A 90 -9.87 -13.76 5.30
CA LYS A 90 -10.92 -12.74 5.37
C LYS A 90 -10.55 -11.57 6.28
N VAL A 91 -9.82 -11.83 7.37
CA VAL A 91 -9.39 -10.78 8.31
C VAL A 91 -8.45 -9.81 7.62
N VAL A 92 -7.44 -10.34 6.91
CA VAL A 92 -6.47 -9.52 6.16
C VAL A 92 -7.14 -8.78 5.01
N THR A 93 -7.99 -9.47 4.23
CA THR A 93 -8.71 -8.85 3.12
C THR A 93 -9.61 -7.72 3.60
N HIS A 94 -10.33 -7.92 4.70
CA HIS A 94 -11.19 -6.90 5.28
C HIS A 94 -10.39 -5.72 5.84
N ALA A 95 -9.28 -6.00 6.53
CA ALA A 95 -8.39 -4.97 7.07
C ALA A 95 -7.80 -4.08 5.97
N ALA A 96 -7.26 -4.71 4.92
CA ALA A 96 -6.73 -3.99 3.76
C ALA A 96 -7.82 -3.13 3.10
N ARG A 97 -9.02 -3.69 2.87
CA ARG A 97 -10.13 -2.95 2.29
C ARG A 97 -10.57 -1.76 3.16
N SER A 98 -10.64 -1.93 4.48
CA SER A 98 -10.99 -0.85 5.41
C SER A 98 -10.00 0.32 5.32
N ALA A 99 -8.73 0.05 5.10
CA ALA A 99 -7.71 1.10 4.92
C ALA A 99 -7.92 1.94 3.64
N TYR A 100 -8.64 1.41 2.66
CA TYR A 100 -8.98 2.12 1.42
C TYR A 100 -10.37 2.77 1.44
N GLU A 101 -11.16 2.61 2.51
CA GLU A 101 -12.57 3.02 2.57
C GLU A 101 -12.76 4.50 2.22
N ASP A 102 -11.87 5.35 2.70
CA ASP A 102 -11.92 6.80 2.45
C ASP A 102 -11.41 7.23 1.06
N VAL A 103 -10.80 6.34 0.30
CA VAL A 103 -10.10 6.69 -0.95
C VAL A 103 -10.59 5.93 -2.17
N LEU A 104 -11.26 4.81 -1.98
CA LEU A 104 -11.87 4.05 -3.08
C LEU A 104 -13.36 4.28 -3.10
N HIS A 105 -13.84 4.75 -4.24
CA HIS A 105 -15.26 4.95 -4.49
C HIS A 105 -15.83 3.82 -5.36
N GLY A 106 -17.06 3.44 -5.06
CA GLY A 106 -17.81 2.44 -5.83
C GLY A 106 -17.34 1.00 -5.61
N GLN A 107 -17.42 0.19 -6.68
CA GLN A 107 -17.13 -1.26 -6.65
C GLN A 107 -15.65 -1.59 -6.88
N ARG A 108 -14.77 -0.60 -6.80
CA ARG A 108 -13.34 -0.82 -7.07
C ARG A 108 -12.68 -1.61 -5.95
N GLN A 109 -11.76 -2.50 -6.33
CA GLN A 109 -11.02 -3.36 -5.42
C GLN A 109 -9.56 -2.88 -5.32
N PRO A 110 -9.01 -2.76 -4.12
CA PRO A 110 -7.61 -2.39 -3.94
C PRO A 110 -6.69 -3.48 -4.51
N VAL A 111 -5.51 -3.09 -4.95
CA VAL A 111 -4.43 -4.01 -5.33
C VAL A 111 -3.32 -3.92 -4.30
N TYR A 112 -2.78 -5.05 -3.88
CA TYR A 112 -1.69 -5.09 -2.90
C TYR A 112 -0.93 -6.41 -2.92
N ALA A 113 0.30 -6.37 -2.44
CA ALA A 113 1.10 -7.53 -2.09
C ALA A 113 1.66 -7.31 -0.68
N LEU A 114 1.07 -7.96 0.31
CA LEU A 114 1.40 -7.80 1.72
C LEU A 114 2.07 -9.04 2.29
N TYR A 115 3.07 -8.82 3.11
CA TYR A 115 3.82 -9.84 3.84
C TYR A 115 3.68 -9.58 5.34
N ILE A 116 3.08 -10.54 6.04
CA ILE A 116 2.82 -10.48 7.48
C ILE A 116 3.74 -11.46 8.17
N GLU A 117 4.57 -10.95 9.06
CA GLU A 117 5.39 -11.74 9.97
C GLU A 117 4.77 -11.69 11.36
N ILE A 118 4.47 -12.86 11.89
CA ILE A 118 3.83 -13.05 13.19
C ILE A 118 4.41 -14.29 13.85
N ASP A 119 4.48 -14.32 15.19
CA ASP A 119 4.89 -15.50 15.93
C ASP A 119 4.06 -16.73 15.47
N PRO A 120 4.69 -17.81 14.99
CA PRO A 120 4.01 -19.02 14.54
C PRO A 120 3.05 -19.61 15.58
N ALA A 121 3.31 -19.41 16.87
CA ALA A 121 2.40 -19.85 17.94
C ALA A 121 1.07 -19.08 17.99
N ARG A 122 0.97 -17.96 17.28
CA ARG A 122 -0.22 -17.09 17.22
C ARG A 122 -1.07 -17.27 15.97
N VAL A 123 -0.66 -18.16 15.07
CA VAL A 123 -1.39 -18.47 13.84
C VAL A 123 -1.47 -19.98 13.63
N ASP A 124 -2.68 -20.46 13.37
CA ASP A 124 -2.91 -21.86 12.98
C ASP A 124 -3.07 -21.93 11.47
N VAL A 125 -2.20 -22.69 10.81
CA VAL A 125 -2.19 -22.89 9.36
C VAL A 125 -2.88 -24.20 8.94
N ASN A 126 -3.28 -25.02 9.89
CA ASN A 126 -3.92 -26.31 9.64
C ASN A 126 -5.45 -26.22 9.72
N VAL A 127 -6.03 -25.21 9.10
CA VAL A 127 -7.47 -24.94 9.13
C VAL A 127 -8.20 -25.56 7.94
N HIS A 128 -7.54 -25.64 6.77
CA HIS A 128 -8.13 -26.12 5.54
C HIS A 128 -7.17 -27.05 4.78
N PRO A 129 -7.66 -28.07 4.06
CA PRO A 129 -6.81 -29.00 3.29
C PRO A 129 -5.85 -28.31 2.32
N THR A 130 -6.28 -27.22 1.67
CA THR A 130 -5.44 -26.43 0.75
C THR A 130 -4.44 -25.52 1.45
N LYS A 131 -4.59 -25.35 2.78
CA LYS A 131 -3.73 -24.50 3.63
C LYS A 131 -3.56 -23.05 3.14
N ILE A 132 -4.52 -22.54 2.39
CA ILE A 132 -4.58 -21.14 1.98
C ILE A 132 -5.35 -20.27 2.97
N GLU A 133 -6.09 -20.88 3.90
CA GLU A 133 -6.75 -20.19 5.02
C GLU A 133 -5.93 -20.39 6.29
N VAL A 134 -5.93 -19.40 7.14
CA VAL A 134 -5.26 -19.42 8.44
C VAL A 134 -6.24 -18.95 9.52
N ARG A 135 -5.94 -19.31 10.77
CA ARG A 135 -6.69 -18.80 11.92
C ARG A 135 -5.73 -18.09 12.87
N PHE A 136 -5.93 -16.80 13.01
CA PHE A 136 -5.19 -16.00 13.99
C PHE A 136 -5.78 -16.16 15.38
N ARG A 137 -4.93 -16.27 16.41
CA ARG A 137 -5.36 -16.29 17.81
C ARG A 137 -6.01 -14.95 18.19
N ASP A 138 -5.43 -13.85 17.74
CA ASP A 138 -5.98 -12.50 17.90
C ASP A 138 -6.20 -11.87 16.54
N SER A 139 -7.35 -12.13 15.96
CA SER A 139 -7.76 -11.58 14.65
C SER A 139 -7.88 -10.06 14.69
N ARG A 140 -8.20 -9.47 15.84
CA ARG A 140 -8.36 -8.04 16.01
C ARG A 140 -7.02 -7.33 15.91
N GLU A 141 -5.99 -7.84 16.58
CA GLU A 141 -4.63 -7.30 16.51
C GLU A 141 -4.09 -7.34 15.07
N VAL A 142 -4.27 -8.47 14.37
CA VAL A 142 -3.87 -8.62 12.97
C VAL A 142 -4.63 -7.63 12.07
N HIS A 143 -5.93 -7.51 12.25
CA HIS A 143 -6.75 -6.56 11.51
C HIS A 143 -6.25 -5.11 11.69
N GLN A 144 -5.99 -4.69 12.92
CA GLN A 144 -5.49 -3.34 13.22
C GLN A 144 -4.11 -3.11 12.62
N ALA A 145 -3.17 -4.04 12.79
CA ALA A 145 -1.81 -3.92 12.25
C ALA A 145 -1.82 -3.79 10.72
N VAL A 146 -2.60 -4.60 10.02
CA VAL A 146 -2.71 -4.53 8.55
C VAL A 146 -3.38 -3.24 8.10
N ARG A 147 -4.47 -2.83 8.75
CA ARG A 147 -5.16 -1.58 8.44
C ARG A 147 -4.23 -0.39 8.60
N HIS A 148 -3.60 -0.23 9.76
CA HIS A 148 -2.66 0.87 10.03
C HIS A 148 -1.45 0.85 9.07
N ALA A 149 -0.92 -0.33 8.74
CA ALA A 149 0.16 -0.46 7.78
C ALA A 149 -0.19 0.14 6.41
N VAL A 150 -1.37 -0.18 5.89
CA VAL A 150 -1.83 0.32 4.59
C VAL A 150 -2.23 1.79 4.66
N GLU A 151 -2.96 2.22 5.70
CA GLU A 151 -3.33 3.63 5.92
C GLU A 151 -2.09 4.53 5.97
N ASN A 152 -1.07 4.15 6.76
CA ASN A 152 0.18 4.90 6.88
C ASN A 152 0.93 4.98 5.53
N ALA A 153 0.97 3.89 4.78
CA ALA A 153 1.60 3.87 3.46
C ALA A 153 0.89 4.80 2.47
N LEU A 154 -0.44 4.84 2.48
CA LEU A 154 -1.25 5.69 1.60
C LEU A 154 -1.26 7.16 2.04
N ALA A 155 -0.94 7.48 3.29
CA ALA A 155 -0.89 8.85 3.79
C ALA A 155 0.28 9.66 3.20
N VAL A 156 1.41 9.01 2.92
CA VAL A 156 2.64 9.67 2.41
C VAL A 156 2.41 10.36 1.05
N PRO A 157 1.89 9.71 0.01
CA PRO A 157 1.62 10.35 -1.27
C PRO A 157 0.59 11.49 -1.16
N ARG A 158 -0.41 11.34 -0.29
CA ARG A 158 -1.43 12.37 -0.05
C ARG A 158 -0.82 13.65 0.52
N ALA A 159 0.07 13.52 1.50
CA ALA A 159 0.76 14.65 2.09
C ALA A 159 1.61 15.39 1.05
N THR A 160 2.30 14.66 0.17
CA THR A 160 3.11 15.25 -0.91
C THR A 160 2.24 15.96 -1.94
N THR A 161 1.11 15.39 -2.33
CA THR A 161 0.17 16.01 -3.28
C THR A 161 -0.45 17.28 -2.69
N LEU A 162 -0.84 17.27 -1.42
CA LEU A 162 -1.40 18.44 -0.73
C LEU A 162 -0.36 19.55 -0.57
N ALA A 163 0.89 19.21 -0.27
CA ALA A 163 1.98 20.19 -0.18
C ALA A 163 2.27 20.84 -1.54
N ALA A 164 2.33 20.06 -2.62
CA ALA A 164 2.52 20.56 -3.98
C ALA A 164 1.36 21.47 -4.41
N ALA A 165 0.12 21.10 -4.11
CA ALA A 165 -1.06 21.93 -4.40
C ALA A 165 -1.08 23.24 -3.60
N ALA A 166 -0.51 23.25 -2.40
CA ALA A 166 -0.39 24.45 -1.58
C ALA A 166 0.71 25.40 -2.11
N GLU A 167 1.77 24.88 -2.73
CA GLU A 167 2.80 25.68 -3.39
C GLU A 167 2.33 26.26 -4.73
N GLU A 168 1.43 25.58 -5.44
CA GLU A 168 0.86 26.06 -6.69
C GLU A 168 -0.31 27.05 -6.51
N ALA A 169 -0.81 27.24 -5.29
CA ALA A 169 -1.84 28.23 -5.04
C ALA A 169 -1.23 29.64 -5.29
N PRO A 170 -1.73 30.42 -6.27
CA PRO A 170 -1.20 31.76 -6.52
C PRO A 170 -1.41 32.57 -5.25
N ALA A 171 -0.34 33.20 -4.77
CA ALA A 171 -0.42 34.17 -3.69
C ALA A 171 -1.50 35.19 -4.08
N SER A 172 -2.65 35.10 -3.45
CA SER A 172 -3.71 36.08 -3.59
C SER A 172 -3.12 37.43 -3.19
N SER A 173 -2.81 38.25 -4.19
CA SER A 173 -2.42 39.62 -4.00
C SER A 173 -3.55 40.30 -3.24
N ALA A 174 -3.34 40.47 -1.96
CA ALA A 174 -4.14 41.36 -1.15
C ALA A 174 -3.96 42.76 -1.74
N THR A 175 -4.92 43.19 -2.55
CA THR A 175 -5.05 44.59 -2.96
C THR A 175 -5.23 45.41 -1.67
N PRO A 176 -4.36 46.39 -1.41
CA PRO A 176 -4.59 47.28 -0.28
C PRO A 176 -5.87 48.07 -0.55
N PHE A 177 -6.81 47.95 0.35
CA PHE A 177 -8.03 48.74 0.38
C PHE A 177 -7.63 50.20 0.55
N PHE A 178 -7.67 50.97 -0.53
CA PHE A 178 -7.47 52.42 -0.46
C PHE A 178 -8.66 53.04 0.30
N GLU A 179 -8.35 53.53 1.47
CA GLU A 179 -9.24 54.38 2.27
C GLU A 179 -9.52 55.64 1.47
N GLN A 180 -10.75 55.72 0.90
CA GLN A 180 -11.25 56.97 0.27
C GLN A 180 -11.50 57.98 1.37
N LYS A 181 -10.60 58.97 1.44
CA LYS A 181 -10.75 60.14 2.26
C LYS A 181 -11.93 60.98 1.69
N VAL A 182 -13.05 61.01 2.39
CA VAL A 182 -14.23 61.83 2.07
C VAL A 182 -13.85 63.28 2.34
N PRO A 183 -13.97 64.21 1.38
CA PRO A 183 -13.77 65.63 1.66
C PRO A 183 -14.90 66.17 2.47
N ALA A 184 -14.57 66.79 3.58
CA ALA A 184 -15.52 67.52 4.42
C ALA A 184 -16.03 68.76 3.66
N THR A 185 -17.31 68.81 3.40
CA THR A 185 -18.00 70.06 2.92
C THR A 185 -18.16 71.02 4.09
N PRO A 186 -17.72 72.28 3.97
CA PRO A 186 -18.02 73.29 4.97
C PRO A 186 -19.47 73.77 4.85
N ILE A 187 -20.17 73.74 5.97
CA ILE A 187 -21.49 74.30 6.16
C ILE A 187 -21.31 75.83 6.35
N TRP A 188 -21.82 76.62 5.40
CA TRP A 188 -22.05 78.03 5.58
C TRP A 188 -23.54 78.30 5.57
N GLN A 189 -24.07 78.81 6.71
CA GLN A 189 -25.26 79.58 6.97
C GLN A 189 -26.59 79.12 6.37
#